data_64171a1d04ca6d9e03d2584e97188e86
#
_entry.id   64171a1d04ca6d9e03d2584e97188e86
#
_cell.length_a   1.000
_cell.length_b   1.000
_cell.length_c   1.000
_cell.angle_alpha   90.00
_cell.angle_beta   90.00
_cell.angle_gamma   90.00
#
_symmetry.space_group_name_H-M   'P 1'
#
loop_
_entity.id
_entity.type
_entity.pdbx_description
1 polymer ?
#
loop_
_entity_poly.entity_id
_entity_poly.type
_entity_poly.pdbx_seq_one_letter_code
_entity_poly.pdbx_strand_id
1 'polypeptide(L)'
;MTNSDGTGRFIVFEGGEGSGKSTQATRLAERLGAVLTRQPGGTELGGQLRSLLLDSDAMVSDRTEALLMAADRAQHADELIRPALAAGRHVVCDRYTGSSIAYQGHGRGLDPADVAMLSAWATDELSPELVVLLRVDQDTAA
;
A
#
# COMPACT_ATOMS: atom_id res chain seq x y z
N MET A 1 3.15 18.30 14.58
CA MET A 1 2.38 17.13 14.15
C MET A 1 3.20 15.86 13.97
N THR A 2 4.50 15.91 14.03
CA THR A 2 5.35 14.72 14.02
C THR A 2 5.19 13.90 15.32
N ASN A 3 5.68 12.68 15.32
CA ASN A 3 5.76 11.85 16.51
C ASN A 3 6.71 12.46 17.55
N SER A 4 6.65 12.00 18.78
CA SER A 4 7.47 12.52 19.87
C SER A 4 8.97 12.37 19.62
N ASP A 5 9.39 11.40 18.79
CA ASP A 5 10.78 11.18 18.39
C ASP A 5 11.18 11.98 17.14
N GLY A 6 10.31 12.83 16.62
CA GLY A 6 10.55 13.64 15.43
C GLY A 6 10.29 12.94 14.10
N THR A 7 9.86 11.67 14.12
CA THR A 7 9.54 10.95 12.88
C THR A 7 8.19 11.41 12.31
N GLY A 8 8.01 11.24 11.01
CA GLY A 8 6.74 11.48 10.34
C GLY A 8 5.71 10.39 10.65
N ARG A 9 4.47 10.64 10.30
CA ARG A 9 3.37 9.70 10.48
C ARG A 9 3.08 8.96 9.18
N PHE A 10 2.86 7.65 9.29
CA PHE A 10 2.54 6.80 8.15
C PHE A 10 1.04 6.51 8.17
N ILE A 11 0.33 6.99 7.14
CA ILE A 11 -1.13 6.90 7.01
C ILE A 11 -1.44 6.16 5.72
N VAL A 12 -2.32 5.17 5.80
CA VAL A 12 -2.70 4.32 4.67
C VAL A 12 -4.19 4.46 4.41
N PHE A 13 -4.55 4.59 3.14
CA PHE A 13 -5.94 4.54 2.69
C PHE A 13 -6.21 3.20 2.04
N GLU A 14 -7.27 2.54 2.49
CA GLU A 14 -7.77 1.29 1.92
C GLU A 14 -9.21 1.47 1.48
N GLY A 15 -9.65 0.64 0.55
CA GLY A 15 -11.01 0.70 0.04
C GLY A 15 -11.08 0.21 -1.40
N GLY A 16 -12.28 -0.11 -1.86
CA GLY A 16 -12.51 -0.61 -3.20
C GLY A 16 -12.51 0.49 -4.27
N GLU A 17 -12.63 0.06 -5.50
CA GLU A 17 -12.80 0.96 -6.63
C GLU A 17 -14.08 1.80 -6.45
N GLY A 18 -14.01 3.07 -6.82
CA GLY A 18 -15.15 3.98 -6.70
C GLY A 18 -15.44 4.47 -5.30
N SER A 19 -14.58 4.18 -4.32
CA SER A 19 -14.77 4.62 -2.93
C SER A 19 -14.35 6.07 -2.68
N GLY A 20 -13.69 6.72 -3.64
CA GLY A 20 -13.12 8.05 -3.43
C GLY A 20 -11.78 8.04 -2.71
N LYS A 21 -11.18 6.88 -2.55
CA LYS A 21 -9.94 6.66 -1.80
C LYS A 21 -8.79 7.53 -2.29
N SER A 22 -8.51 7.51 -3.60
CA SER A 22 -7.40 8.27 -4.17
C SER A 22 -7.60 9.77 -4.02
N THR A 23 -8.84 10.26 -4.16
CA THR A 23 -9.16 11.68 -3.96
C THR A 23 -8.91 12.11 -2.52
N GLN A 24 -9.36 11.31 -1.56
CA GLN A 24 -9.20 11.62 -0.14
C GLN A 24 -7.73 11.53 0.29
N ALA A 25 -6.99 10.54 -0.22
CA ALA A 25 -5.56 10.42 0.05
C ALA A 25 -4.80 11.66 -0.46
N THR A 26 -5.10 12.11 -1.67
CA THR A 26 -4.50 13.31 -2.25
C THR A 26 -4.79 14.54 -1.39
N ARG A 27 -6.04 14.72 -0.99
CA ARG A 27 -6.44 15.87 -0.15
C ARG A 27 -5.72 15.88 1.18
N LEU A 28 -5.63 14.73 1.84
CA LEU A 28 -4.93 14.65 3.12
C LEU A 28 -3.45 14.93 2.96
N ALA A 29 -2.81 14.36 1.93
CA ALA A 29 -1.40 14.59 1.67
C ALA A 29 -1.10 16.09 1.45
N GLU A 30 -1.94 16.78 0.69
CA GLU A 30 -1.82 18.22 0.48
C GLU A 30 -1.93 19.01 1.78
N ARG A 31 -2.91 18.67 2.62
CA ARG A 31 -3.13 19.36 3.90
C ARG A 31 -1.98 19.15 4.88
N LEU A 32 -1.35 18.00 4.88
CA LEU A 32 -0.26 17.66 5.78
C LEU A 32 1.13 18.02 5.21
N GLY A 33 1.21 18.39 3.94
CA GLY A 33 2.50 18.49 3.26
C GLY A 33 3.21 17.15 3.20
N ALA A 34 2.46 16.06 3.09
CA ALA A 34 2.97 14.71 3.13
C ALA A 34 3.44 14.22 1.76
N VAL A 35 4.30 13.21 1.77
CA VAL A 35 4.59 12.43 0.57
C VAL A 35 3.37 11.60 0.23
N LEU A 36 2.85 11.75 -0.98
CA LEU A 36 1.76 10.91 -1.49
C LEU A 36 2.36 9.79 -2.32
N THR A 37 2.01 8.56 -2.00
CA THR A 37 2.50 7.39 -2.71
C THR A 37 1.41 6.32 -2.82
N ARG A 38 1.73 5.19 -3.45
CA ARG A 38 0.76 4.13 -3.69
C ARG A 38 1.44 2.77 -3.78
N GLN A 39 0.67 1.71 -3.65
CA GLN A 39 1.11 0.33 -3.90
C GLN A 39 0.12 -0.41 -4.79
N PRO A 40 0.60 -1.17 -5.80
CA PRO A 40 1.99 -1.23 -6.25
C PRO A 40 2.39 -0.01 -7.07
N GLY A 41 3.70 0.19 -7.25
CA GLY A 41 4.22 1.19 -8.18
C GLY A 41 4.71 2.50 -7.55
N GLY A 42 5.07 2.49 -6.27
CA GLY A 42 5.56 3.67 -5.58
C GLY A 42 7.03 3.99 -5.81
N THR A 43 7.77 3.12 -6.50
CA THR A 43 9.18 3.29 -6.85
C THR A 43 9.38 2.98 -8.33
N GLU A 44 10.57 3.22 -8.86
CA GLU A 44 10.87 2.87 -10.24
C GLU A 44 10.77 1.36 -10.45
N LEU A 45 11.38 0.55 -9.58
CA LEU A 45 11.23 -0.90 -9.63
C LEU A 45 9.78 -1.31 -9.45
N GLY A 46 9.08 -0.69 -8.50
CA GLY A 46 7.66 -0.93 -8.26
C GLY A 46 6.80 -0.64 -9.49
N GLY A 47 7.14 0.38 -10.26
CA GLY A 47 6.47 0.68 -11.53
C GLY A 47 6.58 -0.45 -12.54
N GLN A 48 7.76 -1.06 -12.64
CA GLN A 48 7.98 -2.22 -13.51
C GLN A 48 7.17 -3.44 -13.01
N LEU A 49 7.16 -3.68 -11.71
CA LEU A 49 6.37 -4.75 -11.11
C LEU A 49 4.87 -4.53 -11.32
N ARG A 50 4.42 -3.29 -11.18
CA ARG A 50 3.02 -2.92 -11.45
C ARG A 50 2.63 -3.24 -12.89
N SER A 51 3.49 -2.92 -13.85
CA SER A 51 3.23 -3.23 -15.26
C SER A 51 3.12 -4.74 -15.49
N LEU A 52 3.98 -5.54 -14.86
CA LEU A 52 3.89 -7.00 -14.95
C LEU A 52 2.57 -7.52 -14.37
N LEU A 53 2.11 -6.93 -13.28
CA LEU A 53 0.91 -7.39 -12.56
C LEU A 53 -0.38 -6.97 -13.24
N LEU A 54 -0.43 -5.77 -13.82
CA LEU A 54 -1.68 -5.15 -14.28
C LEU A 54 -1.77 -5.01 -15.79
N ASP A 55 -0.66 -4.77 -16.48
CA ASP A 55 -0.65 -4.40 -17.90
C ASP A 55 -0.10 -5.49 -18.81
N SER A 56 0.46 -6.55 -18.24
CA SER A 56 1.09 -7.63 -18.99
C SER A 56 0.08 -8.73 -19.31
N ASP A 57 0.23 -9.37 -20.48
CA ASP A 57 -0.49 -10.59 -20.83
C ASP A 57 0.14 -11.83 -20.15
N ALA A 58 1.20 -11.67 -19.38
CA ALA A 58 1.86 -12.77 -18.71
C ALA A 58 0.90 -13.44 -17.71
N MET A 59 0.87 -14.77 -17.78
CA MET A 59 0.08 -15.56 -16.82
C MET A 59 0.90 -15.75 -15.56
N VAL A 60 0.44 -15.09 -14.49
CA VAL A 60 1.11 -15.08 -13.19
C VAL A 60 0.31 -15.97 -12.23
N SER A 61 0.97 -16.95 -11.63
CA SER A 61 0.32 -17.80 -10.62
C SER A 61 -0.03 -16.98 -9.38
N ASP A 62 -0.97 -17.46 -8.58
CA ASP A 62 -1.41 -16.76 -7.37
C ASP A 62 -0.25 -16.50 -6.40
N ARG A 63 0.62 -17.47 -6.19
CA ARG A 63 1.80 -17.30 -5.33
C ARG A 63 2.79 -16.30 -5.91
N THR A 64 3.02 -16.35 -7.23
CA THR A 64 3.90 -15.39 -7.89
C THR A 64 3.37 -13.97 -7.74
N GLU A 65 2.06 -13.77 -7.91
CA GLU A 65 1.44 -12.46 -7.71
C GLU A 65 1.68 -11.94 -6.29
N ALA A 66 1.47 -12.79 -5.28
CA ALA A 66 1.72 -12.41 -3.89
C ALA A 66 3.19 -12.05 -3.64
N LEU A 67 4.12 -12.81 -4.22
CA LEU A 67 5.55 -12.55 -4.10
C LEU A 67 5.96 -11.25 -4.81
N LEU A 68 5.40 -10.96 -5.98
CA LEU A 68 5.66 -9.72 -6.70
C LEU A 68 5.12 -8.52 -5.94
N MET A 69 3.93 -8.64 -5.35
CA MET A 69 3.37 -7.59 -4.50
C MET A 69 4.23 -7.37 -3.25
N ALA A 70 4.74 -8.43 -2.65
CA ALA A 70 5.64 -8.32 -1.51
C ALA A 70 6.98 -7.67 -1.90
N ALA A 71 7.52 -8.01 -3.07
CA ALA A 71 8.73 -7.39 -3.59
C ALA A 71 8.55 -5.88 -3.81
N ASP A 72 7.44 -5.48 -4.42
CA ASP A 72 7.09 -4.06 -4.57
C ASP A 72 7.06 -3.37 -3.20
N ARG A 73 6.40 -3.99 -2.24
CA ARG A 73 6.24 -3.42 -0.90
C ARG A 73 7.56 -3.29 -0.16
N ALA A 74 8.43 -4.31 -0.27
CA ALA A 74 9.75 -4.28 0.33
C ALA A 74 10.60 -3.12 -0.19
N GLN A 75 10.65 -2.96 -1.52
CA GLN A 75 11.39 -1.86 -2.14
C GLN A 75 10.81 -0.50 -1.74
N HIS A 76 9.50 -0.40 -1.72
CA HIS A 76 8.79 0.83 -1.38
C HIS A 76 9.06 1.25 0.07
N ALA A 77 9.03 0.30 1.00
CA ALA A 77 9.31 0.58 2.41
C ALA A 77 10.75 1.07 2.58
N ASP A 78 11.71 0.41 1.96
CA ASP A 78 13.14 0.71 2.15
C ASP A 78 13.57 1.98 1.40
N GLU A 79 13.06 2.19 0.20
CA GLU A 79 13.52 3.30 -0.64
C GLU A 79 12.81 4.62 -0.36
N LEU A 80 11.52 4.58 -0.04
CA LEU A 80 10.70 5.79 0.07
C LEU A 80 10.14 6.01 1.47
N ILE A 81 9.42 5.02 2.02
CA ILE A 81 8.60 5.25 3.22
C ILE A 81 9.47 5.47 4.44
N ARG A 82 10.37 4.55 4.76
CA ARG A 82 11.23 4.68 5.95
C ARG A 82 12.12 5.90 5.91
N PRO A 83 12.79 6.23 4.78
CA PRO A 83 13.60 7.46 4.72
C PRO A 83 12.76 8.73 4.93
N ALA A 84 11.56 8.80 4.35
CA ALA A 84 10.70 9.97 4.53
C ALA A 84 10.27 10.14 5.99
N LEU A 85 9.83 9.05 6.62
CA LEU A 85 9.43 9.07 8.04
C LEU A 85 10.60 9.47 8.94
N ALA A 86 11.79 8.92 8.69
CA ALA A 86 12.98 9.24 9.47
C ALA A 86 13.37 10.71 9.33
N ALA A 87 13.10 11.32 8.18
CA ALA A 87 13.34 12.75 7.94
C ALA A 87 12.24 13.66 8.51
N GLY A 88 11.28 13.11 9.23
CA GLY A 88 10.16 13.88 9.81
C GLY A 88 9.04 14.18 8.83
N ARG A 89 9.04 13.57 7.66
CA ARG A 89 7.99 13.78 6.66
C ARG A 89 6.88 12.76 6.83
N HIS A 90 5.64 13.21 6.77
CA HIS A 90 4.48 12.31 6.74
C HIS A 90 4.39 11.61 5.39
N VAL A 91 3.88 10.38 5.40
CA VAL A 91 3.63 9.60 4.19
C VAL A 91 2.16 9.19 4.17
N VAL A 92 1.48 9.49 3.08
CA VAL A 92 0.12 9.02 2.80
C VAL A 92 0.22 8.03 1.65
N CYS A 93 -0.19 6.80 1.90
CA CYS A 93 -0.09 5.70 0.94
C CYS A 93 -1.48 5.20 0.55
N ASP A 94 -1.73 5.17 -0.75
CA ASP A 94 -2.93 4.59 -1.33
C ASP A 94 -2.70 3.09 -1.48
N ARG A 95 -3.30 2.30 -0.62
CA ARG A 95 -3.18 0.85 -0.42
C ARG A 95 -1.86 0.42 0.22
N TYR A 96 -1.95 -0.60 1.04
CA TYR A 96 -0.80 -1.23 1.71
C TYR A 96 -1.13 -2.70 2.00
N THR A 97 -0.74 -3.21 3.16
CA THR A 97 -0.86 -4.63 3.53
C THR A 97 -2.29 -5.15 3.47
N GLY A 98 -3.26 -4.33 3.88
CA GLY A 98 -4.67 -4.73 3.84
C GLY A 98 -5.16 -5.13 2.47
N SER A 99 -4.73 -4.42 1.42
CA SER A 99 -5.07 -4.78 0.04
C SER A 99 -4.50 -6.14 -0.35
N SER A 100 -3.26 -6.46 0.04
CA SER A 100 -2.67 -7.78 -0.26
C SER A 100 -3.40 -8.91 0.45
N ILE A 101 -3.77 -8.72 1.71
CA ILE A 101 -4.54 -9.73 2.45
C ILE A 101 -5.88 -9.96 1.76
N ALA A 102 -6.54 -8.88 1.31
CA ALA A 102 -7.82 -9.01 0.63
C ALA A 102 -7.70 -9.66 -0.76
N TYR A 103 -6.76 -9.20 -1.59
CA TYR A 103 -6.65 -9.68 -2.97
C TYR A 103 -5.91 -11.01 -3.10
N GLN A 104 -4.74 -11.16 -2.50
CA GLN A 104 -3.96 -12.38 -2.60
C GLN A 104 -4.45 -13.47 -1.64
N GLY A 105 -4.90 -13.08 -0.43
CA GLY A 105 -5.43 -14.03 0.55
C GLY A 105 -6.84 -14.47 0.19
N HIS A 106 -7.81 -13.59 0.45
CA HIS A 106 -9.23 -13.96 0.28
C HIS A 106 -9.64 -14.07 -1.18
N GLY A 107 -9.16 -13.18 -2.05
CA GLY A 107 -9.57 -13.14 -3.45
C GLY A 107 -8.97 -14.24 -4.30
N ARG A 108 -7.74 -14.65 -4.05
CA ARG A 108 -7.01 -15.67 -4.82
C ARG A 108 -6.98 -17.04 -4.15
N GLY A 109 -7.58 -17.18 -2.97
CA GLY A 109 -7.62 -18.46 -2.27
C GLY A 109 -6.32 -18.86 -1.57
N LEU A 110 -5.38 -17.95 -1.41
CA LEU A 110 -4.20 -18.17 -0.58
C LEU A 110 -4.59 -18.03 0.90
N ASP A 111 -3.80 -18.62 1.80
CA ASP A 111 -4.03 -18.44 3.22
C ASP A 111 -3.75 -16.99 3.62
N PRO A 112 -4.75 -16.24 4.13
CA PRO A 112 -4.54 -14.86 4.55
C PRO A 112 -3.42 -14.67 5.58
N ALA A 113 -3.20 -15.68 6.43
CA ALA A 113 -2.12 -15.65 7.41
C ALA A 113 -0.74 -15.69 6.74
N ASP A 114 -0.59 -16.46 5.66
CA ASP A 114 0.65 -16.52 4.89
C ASP A 114 0.91 -15.20 4.20
N VAL A 115 -0.10 -14.58 3.61
CA VAL A 115 0.03 -13.26 2.95
C VAL A 115 0.40 -12.19 3.97
N ALA A 116 -0.22 -12.20 5.15
CA ALA A 116 0.09 -11.26 6.22
C ALA A 116 1.54 -11.43 6.71
N MET A 117 1.98 -12.65 6.91
CA MET A 117 3.35 -12.95 7.33
C MET A 117 4.37 -12.50 6.28
N LEU A 118 4.11 -12.78 5.02
CA LEU A 118 4.97 -12.36 3.91
C LEU A 118 5.09 -10.83 3.86
N SER A 119 3.98 -10.13 4.01
CA SER A 119 3.96 -8.66 4.02
C SER A 119 4.73 -8.07 5.21
N ALA A 120 4.57 -8.66 6.39
CA ALA A 120 5.29 -8.22 7.59
C ALA A 120 6.80 -8.41 7.42
N TRP A 121 7.22 -9.56 6.90
CA TRP A 121 8.63 -9.82 6.62
C TRP A 121 9.17 -8.86 5.56
N ALA A 122 8.44 -8.66 4.47
CA ALA A 122 8.87 -7.80 3.36
C ALA A 122 9.10 -6.36 3.80
N THR A 123 8.36 -5.87 4.79
CA THR A 123 8.44 -4.49 5.26
C THR A 123 9.21 -4.32 6.56
N ASP A 124 9.79 -5.40 7.09
CA ASP A 124 10.40 -5.41 8.42
C ASP A 124 9.40 -4.85 9.45
N GLU A 125 8.17 -5.34 9.39
CA GLU A 125 7.06 -5.00 10.28
C GLU A 125 6.67 -3.51 10.28
N LEU A 126 6.96 -2.77 9.21
CA LEU A 126 6.51 -1.40 9.08
C LEU A 126 4.98 -1.37 9.01
N SER A 127 4.36 -0.78 10.00
CA SER A 127 2.90 -0.66 10.10
C SER A 127 2.48 0.80 10.08
N PRO A 128 1.33 1.11 9.45
CA PRO A 128 0.80 2.47 9.50
C PRO A 128 0.29 2.79 10.91
N GLU A 129 0.40 4.06 11.28
CA GLU A 129 -0.17 4.55 12.52
C GLU A 129 -1.69 4.72 12.41
N LEU A 130 -2.19 4.93 11.20
CA LEU A 130 -3.60 5.09 10.91
C LEU A 130 -3.93 4.45 9.58
N VAL A 131 -4.96 3.63 9.58
CA VAL A 131 -5.57 3.10 8.34
C VAL A 131 -6.94 3.72 8.20
N VAL A 132 -7.16 4.41 7.08
CA VAL A 132 -8.46 4.98 6.74
C VAL A 132 -9.13 4.05 5.74
N LEU A 133 -10.19 3.38 6.17
CA LEU A 133 -10.96 2.48 5.32
C LEU A 133 -12.19 3.22 4.79
N LEU A 134 -12.24 3.43 3.48
CA LEU A 134 -13.38 4.05 2.82
C LEU A 134 -14.34 2.97 2.33
N ARG A 135 -15.57 3.06 2.79
CA ARG A 135 -16.65 2.12 2.43
C ARG A 135 -17.79 2.91 1.82
N VAL A 136 -18.27 2.41 0.68
CA VAL A 136 -19.47 2.95 0.02
C VAL A 136 -20.40 1.79 -0.27
N ASP A 137 -21.72 2.08 -0.35
CA ASP A 137 -22.68 1.09 -0.77
C ASP A 137 -22.40 0.65 -2.22
N GLN A 138 -22.71 -0.61 -2.54
CA GLN A 138 -22.48 -1.14 -3.88
C GLN A 138 -23.14 -0.30 -4.96
N ASP A 139 -24.35 0.21 -4.70
CA ASP A 139 -25.08 1.07 -5.63
C ASP A 139 -24.39 2.40 -5.89
N THR A 140 -23.64 2.91 -4.91
CA THR A 140 -22.89 4.17 -5.01
C THR A 140 -21.54 3.96 -5.68
N ALA A 141 -20.91 2.81 -5.48
CA ALA A 141 -19.58 2.50 -5.98
C ALA A 141 -19.56 2.05 -7.44
N ALA A 142 -20.69 1.76 -8.00
CA ALA A 142 -20.85 1.22 -9.36
C ALA A 142 -20.36 2.19 -10.45
#